data_b07616e51d0fb634ba29def4f789a7f6
#
_entry.id   b07616e51d0fb634ba29def4f789a7f6
#
_cell.length_a   1.000
_cell.length_b   1.000
_cell.length_c   1.000
_cell.angle_alpha   90.00
_cell.angle_beta   90.00
_cell.angle_gamma   90.00
#
_symmetry.space_group_name_H-M   'P 1'
#
loop_
_entity.id
_entity.type
_entity.pdbx_description
1 polymer ?
#
loop_
_entity_poly.entity_id
_entity_poly.type
_entity_poly.pdbx_seq_one_letter_code
_entity_poly.pdbx_strand_id
1 'polypeptide(L)'
;MKLSKHLEEAVYVLLILATQKDQQALKSKTLSKLLEVSDSSLKQVLRQLVVNNLIEATASKDGGFKLKKRINEISLKDVMAAVEGEEFISADLSYIGQRIFPNKAHTLESESLVIETLTKAQNLYALELEKLKLSDLLLAEAMDNKTLDWLKRE
;
A
#
# COMPACT_ATOMS: atom_id res chain seq x y z
N MET A 1 -3.74 -7.09 -14.55
CA MET A 1 -3.33 -6.16 -13.47
C MET A 1 -1.81 -6.16 -13.39
N LYS A 2 -1.19 -5.00 -13.38
CA LYS A 2 0.26 -4.84 -13.24
C LYS A 2 0.51 -3.97 -12.01
N LEU A 3 1.13 -4.53 -10.99
CA LEU A 3 1.52 -3.78 -9.80
C LEU A 3 2.71 -2.87 -10.10
N SER A 4 2.71 -1.68 -9.51
CA SER A 4 3.84 -0.76 -9.65
C SER A 4 5.01 -1.16 -8.73
N LYS A 5 6.20 -0.69 -9.07
CA LYS A 5 7.38 -0.83 -8.19
C LYS A 5 7.20 -0.09 -6.85
N HIS A 6 6.30 0.88 -6.79
CA HIS A 6 6.01 1.64 -5.58
C HIS A 6 5.44 0.78 -4.47
N LEU A 7 4.78 -0.35 -4.79
CA LEU A 7 4.31 -1.29 -3.78
C LEU A 7 5.49 -1.90 -3.00
N GLU A 8 6.51 -2.36 -3.71
CA GLU A 8 7.73 -2.90 -3.09
C GLU A 8 8.44 -1.83 -2.26
N GLU A 9 8.64 -0.64 -2.82
CA GLU A 9 9.25 0.50 -2.13
C GLU A 9 8.47 0.83 -0.84
N ALA A 10 7.14 0.88 -0.89
CA ALA A 10 6.29 1.17 0.26
C ALA A 10 6.40 0.11 1.37
N VAL A 11 6.37 -1.17 1.00
CA VAL A 11 6.54 -2.26 1.97
C VAL A 11 7.87 -2.12 2.71
N TYR A 12 8.98 -1.96 1.99
CA TYR A 12 10.29 -1.86 2.62
C TYR A 12 10.50 -0.56 3.42
N VAL A 13 9.93 0.56 2.98
CA VAL A 13 9.88 1.79 3.81
C VAL A 13 9.25 1.50 5.17
N LEU A 14 8.08 0.86 5.18
CA LEU A 14 7.37 0.56 6.41
C LEU A 14 8.15 -0.41 7.32
N LEU A 15 8.80 -1.43 6.73
CA LEU A 15 9.64 -2.37 7.48
C LEU A 15 10.89 -1.71 8.07
N ILE A 16 11.54 -0.81 7.32
CA ILE A 16 12.68 -0.02 7.81
C ILE A 16 12.24 0.86 8.98
N LEU A 17 11.15 1.60 8.83
CA LEU A 17 10.64 2.47 9.89
C LEU A 17 10.21 1.67 11.14
N ALA A 18 9.65 0.47 10.95
CA ALA A 18 9.23 -0.39 12.05
C ALA A 18 10.41 -0.91 12.88
N THR A 19 11.55 -1.15 12.24
CA THR A 19 12.74 -1.72 12.87
C THR A 19 13.77 -0.69 13.28
N GLN A 20 13.54 0.60 12.98
CA GLN A 20 14.46 1.67 13.40
C GLN A 20 14.54 1.78 14.92
N LYS A 21 15.78 1.81 15.42
CA LYS A 21 16.09 1.99 16.84
C LYS A 21 15.39 3.22 17.42
N ASP A 22 14.78 3.05 18.59
CA ASP A 22 14.09 4.10 19.34
C ASP A 22 12.99 4.84 18.57
N GLN A 23 12.50 4.26 17.48
CA GLN A 23 11.51 4.87 16.59
C GLN A 23 11.94 6.26 16.09
N GLN A 24 13.23 6.47 15.91
CA GLN A 24 13.76 7.73 15.36
C GLN A 24 13.24 7.95 13.95
N ALA A 25 12.92 9.21 13.65
CA ALA A 25 12.49 9.57 12.30
C ALA A 25 13.63 9.45 11.29
N LEU A 26 13.33 8.94 10.11
CA LEU A 26 14.27 8.81 9.01
C LEU A 26 13.93 9.79 7.88
N LYS A 27 14.95 10.47 7.33
CA LYS A 27 14.77 11.41 6.21
C LYS A 27 14.59 10.65 4.89
N SER A 28 13.87 11.28 3.95
CA SER A 28 13.68 10.69 2.61
C SER A 28 15.01 10.33 1.94
N LYS A 29 16.03 11.16 2.08
CA LYS A 29 17.37 10.92 1.53
C LYS A 29 18.04 9.66 2.13
N THR A 30 17.89 9.42 3.42
CA THR A 30 18.35 8.20 4.08
C THR A 30 17.64 6.97 3.51
N LEU A 31 16.29 7.03 3.44
CA LEU A 31 15.48 5.95 2.91
C LEU A 31 15.79 5.66 1.43
N SER A 32 15.96 6.69 0.60
CA SER A 32 16.29 6.51 -0.82
C SER A 32 17.64 5.85 -1.04
N LYS A 33 18.64 6.17 -0.22
CA LYS A 33 19.95 5.51 -0.25
C LYS A 33 19.87 4.04 0.17
N LEU A 34 19.16 3.76 1.28
CA LEU A 34 19.00 2.39 1.78
C LEU A 34 18.28 1.49 0.77
N LEU A 35 17.28 2.02 0.08
CA LEU A 35 16.50 1.29 -0.92
C LEU A 35 17.12 1.31 -2.33
N GLU A 36 18.18 2.10 -2.53
CA GLU A 36 18.82 2.30 -3.83
C GLU A 36 17.85 2.78 -4.92
N VAL A 37 16.92 3.67 -4.52
CA VAL A 37 15.92 4.26 -5.43
C VAL A 37 16.09 5.78 -5.54
N SER A 38 15.51 6.39 -6.57
CA SER A 38 15.57 7.84 -6.71
C SER A 38 14.78 8.55 -5.61
N ASP A 39 15.31 9.64 -5.08
CA ASP A 39 14.65 10.43 -4.04
C ASP A 39 13.30 10.99 -4.50
N SER A 40 13.17 11.34 -5.78
CA SER A 40 11.91 11.84 -6.35
C SER A 40 10.82 10.76 -6.40
N SER A 41 11.18 9.52 -6.78
CA SER A 41 10.25 8.38 -6.77
C SER A 41 9.80 8.07 -5.34
N LEU A 42 10.76 8.00 -4.43
CA LEU A 42 10.48 7.68 -3.03
C LEU A 42 9.62 8.75 -2.35
N LYS A 43 9.83 10.04 -2.64
CA LYS A 43 8.98 11.11 -2.10
C LYS A 43 7.51 10.96 -2.48
N GLN A 44 7.22 10.45 -3.68
CA GLN A 44 5.85 10.13 -4.08
C GLN A 44 5.24 9.04 -3.21
N VAL A 45 5.98 7.95 -2.98
CA VAL A 45 5.56 6.85 -2.10
C VAL A 45 5.34 7.35 -0.67
N LEU A 46 6.31 8.10 -0.12
CA LEU A 46 6.20 8.66 1.24
C LEU A 46 4.97 9.56 1.39
N ARG A 47 4.69 10.40 0.39
CA ARG A 47 3.49 11.24 0.38
C ARG A 47 2.20 10.38 0.42
N GLN A 48 2.13 9.33 -0.37
CA GLN A 48 0.98 8.42 -0.39
C GLN A 48 0.79 7.74 0.97
N LEU A 49 1.87 7.28 1.59
CA LEU A 49 1.83 6.66 2.92
C LEU A 49 1.39 7.65 4.02
N VAL A 50 1.83 8.92 3.94
CA VAL A 50 1.39 9.98 4.87
C VAL A 50 -0.10 10.29 4.71
N VAL A 51 -0.56 10.49 3.48
CA VAL A 51 -1.98 10.78 3.18
C VAL A 51 -2.89 9.67 3.67
N ASN A 52 -2.46 8.42 3.58
CA ASN A 52 -3.20 7.25 4.05
C ASN A 52 -2.96 6.93 5.55
N ASN A 53 -2.33 7.83 6.29
CA ASN A 53 -2.11 7.70 7.74
C ASN A 53 -1.32 6.45 8.18
N LEU A 54 -0.48 5.90 7.33
CA LEU A 54 0.42 4.79 7.67
C LEU A 54 1.70 5.27 8.33
N ILE A 55 2.20 6.42 7.88
CA ILE A 55 3.36 7.11 8.44
C ILE A 55 3.02 8.58 8.73
N GLU A 56 3.85 9.23 9.53
CA GLU A 56 3.79 10.66 9.77
C GLU A 56 5.13 11.32 9.47
N ALA A 57 5.07 12.59 9.08
CA ALA A 57 6.23 13.42 8.80
C ALA A 57 6.39 14.51 9.87
N THR A 58 7.60 14.74 10.33
CA THR A 58 7.96 15.84 11.22
C THR A 58 8.96 16.77 10.56
N ALA A 59 8.71 18.08 10.63
CA ALA A 59 9.48 19.12 9.94
C ALA A 59 10.53 19.79 10.86
N SER A 60 11.13 19.05 11.79
CA SER A 60 12.21 19.57 12.64
C SER A 60 13.59 19.25 12.07
N LYS A 61 14.65 19.82 12.68
CA LYS A 61 16.05 19.51 12.32
C LYS A 61 16.33 18.01 12.38
N ASP A 62 15.80 17.34 13.40
CA ASP A 62 15.88 15.88 13.60
C ASP A 62 14.63 15.15 13.11
N GLY A 63 13.84 15.82 12.26
CA GLY A 63 12.62 15.31 11.69
C GLY A 63 12.85 14.31 10.56
N GLY A 64 11.77 13.87 10.01
CA GLY A 64 11.70 12.87 8.96
C GLY A 64 10.40 12.10 9.05
N PHE A 65 10.42 10.85 8.67
CA PHE A 65 9.27 9.96 8.64
C PHE A 65 9.38 8.89 9.72
N LYS A 66 8.27 8.57 10.35
CA LYS A 66 8.13 7.44 11.28
C LYS A 66 6.74 6.81 11.14
N LEU A 67 6.58 5.60 11.67
CA LEU A 67 5.27 4.96 11.66
C LEU A 67 4.24 5.77 12.45
N LYS A 68 3.04 5.91 11.89
CA LYS A 68 1.86 6.44 12.58
C LYS A 68 1.02 5.32 13.17
N LYS A 69 0.85 4.21 12.43
CA LYS A 69 0.25 2.96 12.88
C LYS A 69 1.34 1.96 13.27
N ARG A 70 1.05 1.08 14.21
CA ARG A 70 1.94 -0.03 14.53
C ARG A 70 2.02 -1.01 13.36
N ILE A 71 3.17 -1.61 13.13
CA ILE A 71 3.40 -2.48 11.96
C ILE A 71 2.47 -3.70 11.94
N ASN A 72 2.05 -4.21 13.11
CA ASN A 72 1.08 -5.30 13.23
C ASN A 72 -0.38 -4.88 12.95
N GLU A 73 -0.63 -3.59 12.81
CA GLU A 73 -1.94 -3.04 12.42
C GLU A 73 -2.01 -2.71 10.93
N ILE A 74 -0.88 -2.75 10.21
CA ILE A 74 -0.82 -2.45 8.79
C ILE A 74 -0.89 -3.75 7.99
N SER A 75 -1.92 -3.89 7.17
CA SER A 75 -2.08 -5.01 6.25
C SER A 75 -1.48 -4.71 4.87
N LEU A 76 -1.22 -5.75 4.08
CA LEU A 76 -0.85 -5.57 2.67
C LEU A 76 -1.94 -4.84 1.89
N LYS A 77 -3.22 -5.01 2.25
CA LYS A 77 -4.34 -4.25 1.70
C LYS A 77 -4.19 -2.75 1.93
N ASP A 78 -3.81 -2.33 3.16
CA ASP A 78 -3.60 -0.91 3.47
C ASP A 78 -2.50 -0.30 2.60
N VAL A 79 -1.41 -1.03 2.39
CA VAL A 79 -0.30 -0.58 1.54
C VAL A 79 -0.73 -0.50 0.08
N MET A 80 -1.43 -1.51 -0.41
CA MET A 80 -1.99 -1.53 -1.77
C MET A 80 -2.93 -0.35 -2.00
N ALA A 81 -3.86 -0.11 -1.10
CA ALA A 81 -4.80 1.01 -1.18
C ALA A 81 -4.07 2.36 -1.19
N ALA A 82 -3.02 2.50 -0.40
CA ALA A 82 -2.23 3.72 -0.35
C ALA A 82 -1.49 4.02 -1.67
N VAL A 83 -0.95 3.00 -2.32
CA VAL A 83 -0.03 3.15 -3.47
C VAL A 83 -0.74 3.00 -4.81
N GLU A 84 -1.66 2.05 -4.92
CA GLU A 84 -2.37 1.72 -6.17
C GLU A 84 -3.80 2.28 -6.22
N GLY A 85 -4.35 2.71 -5.07
CA GLY A 85 -5.72 3.11 -4.90
C GLY A 85 -6.63 2.00 -4.37
N GLU A 86 -7.84 2.37 -3.97
CA GLU A 86 -8.81 1.43 -3.38
C GLU A 86 -9.51 0.54 -4.41
N GLU A 87 -9.61 1.00 -5.64
CA GLU A 87 -10.23 0.25 -6.74
C GLU A 87 -9.19 -0.62 -7.44
N PHE A 88 -9.13 -1.89 -7.06
CA PHE A 88 -8.21 -2.86 -7.67
C PHE A 88 -8.69 -3.36 -9.04
N ILE A 89 -9.99 -3.36 -9.25
CA ILE A 89 -10.64 -3.74 -10.51
C ILE A 89 -11.65 -2.65 -10.86
N SER A 90 -11.41 -1.90 -11.92
CA SER A 90 -12.37 -0.97 -12.48
C SER A 90 -12.81 -1.46 -13.86
N ALA A 91 -14.11 -1.36 -14.16
CA ALA A 91 -14.66 -1.66 -15.47
C ALA A 91 -15.39 -0.42 -15.99
N ASP A 92 -14.87 0.15 -17.07
CA ASP A 92 -15.56 1.21 -17.80
C ASP A 92 -16.47 0.56 -18.83
N LEU A 93 -17.75 0.39 -18.44
CA LEU A 93 -18.75 -0.29 -19.25
C LEU A 93 -19.58 0.74 -20.02
N SER A 94 -19.61 0.61 -21.35
CA SER A 94 -20.42 1.44 -22.23
C SER A 94 -21.82 0.85 -22.52
N TYR A 95 -22.18 -0.23 -21.85
CA TYR A 95 -23.48 -0.91 -21.92
C TYR A 95 -23.91 -1.23 -23.37
N ILE A 96 -22.98 -1.79 -24.14
CA ILE A 96 -23.16 -2.10 -25.57
C ILE A 96 -24.37 -3.02 -25.81
N GLY A 97 -24.58 -3.98 -24.91
CA GLY A 97 -25.67 -4.94 -25.01
C GLY A 97 -27.03 -4.29 -25.09
N GLN A 98 -27.27 -3.21 -24.36
CA GLN A 98 -28.53 -2.48 -24.36
C GLN A 98 -28.84 -1.80 -25.71
N ARG A 99 -27.82 -1.57 -26.54
CA ARG A 99 -27.98 -0.96 -27.85
C ARG A 99 -28.27 -1.97 -28.96
N ILE A 100 -27.73 -3.20 -28.81
CA ILE A 100 -27.77 -4.22 -29.90
C ILE A 100 -28.76 -5.34 -29.65
N PHE A 101 -29.07 -5.71 -28.41
CA PHE A 101 -30.02 -6.79 -28.14
C PHE A 101 -31.45 -6.29 -27.97
N PRO A 102 -32.44 -7.00 -28.54
CA PRO A 102 -33.84 -6.56 -28.48
C PRO A 102 -34.49 -6.73 -27.11
N ASN A 103 -34.11 -7.76 -26.36
CA ASN A 103 -34.64 -8.00 -25.01
C ASN A 103 -33.85 -7.20 -23.97
N LYS A 104 -34.34 -6.00 -23.68
CA LYS A 104 -33.66 -5.07 -22.74
C LYS A 104 -33.58 -5.59 -21.30
N ALA A 105 -34.65 -6.25 -20.83
CA ALA A 105 -34.68 -6.80 -19.46
C ALA A 105 -33.60 -7.87 -19.27
N HIS A 106 -33.52 -8.83 -20.20
CA HIS A 106 -32.49 -9.87 -20.14
C HIS A 106 -31.09 -9.30 -20.29
N THR A 107 -30.89 -8.29 -21.12
CA THR A 107 -29.59 -7.63 -21.30
C THR A 107 -29.14 -6.96 -20.02
N LEU A 108 -30.02 -6.24 -19.31
CA LEU A 108 -29.74 -5.62 -18.01
C LEU A 108 -29.33 -6.67 -16.96
N GLU A 109 -30.08 -7.78 -16.90
CA GLU A 109 -29.72 -8.88 -15.97
C GLU A 109 -28.32 -9.45 -16.28
N SER A 110 -28.00 -9.65 -17.55
CA SER A 110 -26.72 -10.18 -18.00
C SER A 110 -25.56 -9.21 -17.65
N GLU A 111 -25.74 -7.93 -17.88
CA GLU A 111 -24.76 -6.89 -17.54
C GLU A 111 -24.57 -6.80 -16.02
N SER A 112 -25.67 -6.89 -15.24
CA SER A 112 -25.61 -6.92 -13.77
C SER A 112 -24.82 -8.11 -13.24
N LEU A 113 -24.98 -9.30 -13.82
CA LEU A 113 -24.23 -10.50 -13.44
C LEU A 113 -22.72 -10.31 -13.62
N VAL A 114 -22.30 -9.64 -14.70
CA VAL A 114 -20.89 -9.33 -14.92
C VAL A 114 -20.35 -8.39 -13.83
N ILE A 115 -21.07 -7.31 -13.55
CA ILE A 115 -20.69 -6.33 -12.52
C ILE A 115 -20.61 -6.98 -11.14
N GLU A 116 -21.64 -7.76 -10.77
CA GLU A 116 -21.68 -8.47 -9.50
C GLU A 116 -20.50 -9.44 -9.35
N THR A 117 -20.16 -10.16 -10.41
CA THR A 117 -19.02 -11.10 -10.41
C THR A 117 -17.71 -10.38 -10.21
N LEU A 118 -17.48 -9.26 -10.91
CA LEU A 118 -16.29 -8.43 -10.74
C LEU A 118 -16.20 -7.85 -9.32
N THR A 119 -17.32 -7.37 -8.79
CA THR A 119 -17.40 -6.85 -7.41
C THR A 119 -17.05 -7.91 -6.37
N LYS A 120 -17.60 -9.13 -6.52
CA LYS A 120 -17.26 -10.26 -5.63
C LYS A 120 -15.78 -10.62 -5.72
N ALA A 121 -15.22 -10.67 -6.93
CA ALA A 121 -13.80 -10.95 -7.13
C ALA A 121 -12.91 -9.89 -6.46
N GLN A 122 -13.26 -8.60 -6.58
CA GLN A 122 -12.55 -7.51 -5.91
C GLN A 122 -12.61 -7.64 -4.39
N ASN A 123 -13.77 -7.95 -3.83
CA ASN A 123 -13.92 -8.14 -2.39
C ASN A 123 -13.09 -9.31 -1.86
N LEU A 124 -13.07 -10.44 -2.56
CA LEU A 124 -12.25 -11.59 -2.20
C LEU A 124 -10.75 -11.26 -2.26
N TYR A 125 -10.33 -10.53 -3.28
CA TYR A 125 -8.95 -10.05 -3.40
C TYR A 125 -8.56 -9.15 -2.22
N ALA A 126 -9.40 -8.18 -1.87
CA ALA A 126 -9.17 -7.29 -0.74
C ALA A 126 -9.10 -8.04 0.61
N LEU A 127 -9.99 -9.02 0.82
CA LEU A 127 -9.99 -9.86 2.02
C LEU A 127 -8.72 -10.69 2.15
N GLU A 128 -8.20 -11.23 1.04
CA GLU A 128 -6.95 -11.99 1.07
C GLU A 128 -5.75 -11.12 1.43
N LEU A 129 -5.65 -9.92 0.85
CA LEU A 129 -4.60 -8.96 1.18
C LEU A 129 -4.65 -8.48 2.64
N GLU A 130 -5.83 -8.42 3.24
CA GLU A 130 -6.01 -7.98 4.63
C GLU A 130 -5.46 -8.97 5.67
N LYS A 131 -5.37 -10.25 5.31
CA LYS A 131 -4.85 -11.32 6.18
C LYS A 131 -3.36 -11.18 6.45
N LEU A 132 -2.56 -10.70 5.49
CA LEU A 132 -1.13 -10.49 5.67
C LEU A 132 -0.90 -9.15 6.38
N LYS A 133 -0.39 -9.21 7.61
CA LYS A 133 0.11 -8.03 8.32
C LYS A 133 1.59 -7.84 8.02
N LEU A 134 2.05 -6.60 7.91
CA LEU A 134 3.46 -6.34 7.59
C LEU A 134 4.40 -6.86 8.67
N SER A 135 3.94 -6.97 9.93
CA SER A 135 4.67 -7.65 11.00
C SER A 135 5.00 -9.11 10.67
N ASP A 136 4.19 -9.79 9.87
CA ASP A 136 4.43 -11.18 9.47
C ASP A 136 5.67 -11.33 8.55
N LEU A 137 6.14 -10.23 7.97
CA LEU A 137 7.35 -10.19 7.15
C LEU A 137 8.63 -9.97 7.96
N LEU A 138 8.51 -9.69 9.24
CA LEU A 138 9.64 -9.45 10.14
C LEU A 138 9.93 -10.68 11.00
N LEU A 139 11.20 -10.88 11.33
CA LEU A 139 11.58 -11.83 12.36
C LEU A 139 11.06 -11.34 13.72
N ALA A 140 10.59 -12.25 14.58
CA ALA A 140 10.08 -11.92 15.91
C ALA A 140 11.12 -11.11 16.74
N GLU A 141 12.39 -11.48 16.65
CA GLU A 141 13.51 -10.78 17.30
C GLU A 141 13.66 -9.32 16.84
N ALA A 142 13.38 -9.03 15.57
CA ALA A 142 13.43 -7.68 15.04
C ALA A 142 12.29 -6.80 15.56
N MET A 143 11.17 -7.40 15.94
CA MET A 143 10.03 -6.71 16.55
C MET A 143 10.31 -6.33 18.01
N ASP A 144 10.93 -7.23 18.76
CA ASP A 144 11.12 -7.07 20.21
C ASP A 144 12.29 -6.17 20.56
N ASN A 145 13.39 -6.24 19.83
CA ASN A 145 14.62 -5.58 20.19
C ASN A 145 14.86 -4.23 19.52
N LYS A 146 14.17 -3.89 18.42
CA LYS A 146 14.38 -2.64 17.65
C LYS A 146 15.88 -2.27 17.56
N THR A 147 16.70 -3.30 17.26
CA THR A 147 18.15 -3.23 17.38
C THR A 147 18.84 -2.66 16.15
N LEU A 148 18.10 -2.48 15.06
CA LEU A 148 18.65 -1.96 13.83
C LEU A 148 18.71 -0.43 13.88
N ASP A 149 19.88 0.11 13.75
CA ASP A 149 20.07 1.54 13.57
C ASP A 149 20.40 1.83 12.10
N TRP A 150 19.36 2.13 11.34
CA TRP A 150 19.47 2.38 9.91
C TRP A 150 20.27 3.66 9.59
N LEU A 151 20.37 4.61 10.54
CA LEU A 151 21.21 5.81 10.38
C LEU A 151 22.71 5.47 10.32
N LYS A 152 23.13 4.36 10.91
CA LYS A 152 24.52 3.88 10.87
C LYS A 152 24.83 2.98 9.67
N ARG A 153 23.85 2.67 8.85
CA ARG A 153 23.97 1.80 7.67
C ARG A 153 23.98 2.57 6.34
N GLU A 154 23.98 3.89 6.42
CA GLU A 154 24.13 4.74 5.23
C GLU A 154 25.47 4.53 4.52
#